data_fbe9d63aa83f1a37c453e062f3f236a3
#
_entry.id   fbe9d63aa83f1a37c453e062f3f236a3
#
_cell.length_a   1.000
_cell.length_b   1.000
_cell.length_c   1.000
_cell.angle_alpha   90.00
_cell.angle_beta   90.00
_cell.angle_gamma   90.00
#
_symmetry.space_group_name_H-M   'P 1'
#
loop_
_entity.id
_entity.type
_entity.pdbx_description
1 polymer ?
#
loop_
_entity_poly.entity_id
_entity_poly.type
_entity_poly.pdbx_seq_one_letter_code
_entity_poly.pdbx_strand_id
1 'polypeptide(L)'
;VFGIACVHTLFNAISTLVLVWFRKPFANLLTMWIKEPDPEKGDFHLKFIGKGRLFGTPSISIEQAYKEAVNFASTAQDGFQYVKLALNEKDPDKFEEYRQKLVKCEEVTDRFEYEIAAFLNSLTSESMNDHEAREVKVIYRVISELESLGDSCENISRLLNRLHVHKLDFDDETISKLNLLIGKVNQAFSVMVSNMRSAAEGKLMDI
;
A
#
# COMPACT_ATOMS: atom_id res chain seq x y z
N VAL A 1 -35.21 -24.79 -22.98
CA VAL A 1 -34.27 -24.47 -21.88
C VAL A 1 -32.89 -25.10 -22.20
N PHE A 2 -32.78 -26.38 -22.55
CA PHE A 2 -31.49 -27.07 -22.78
C PHE A 2 -30.69 -26.46 -23.96
N GLY A 3 -31.34 -26.13 -25.09
CA GLY A 3 -30.69 -25.54 -26.24
C GLY A 3 -30.06 -24.15 -25.93
N ILE A 4 -30.73 -23.34 -25.14
CA ILE A 4 -30.21 -22.01 -24.75
C ILE A 4 -28.97 -22.18 -23.82
N ALA A 5 -29.00 -23.12 -22.91
CA ALA A 5 -27.87 -23.42 -22.04
C ALA A 5 -26.65 -23.91 -22.85
N CYS A 6 -26.85 -24.78 -23.84
CA CYS A 6 -25.77 -25.25 -24.70
C CYS A 6 -25.17 -24.10 -25.55
N VAL A 7 -25.98 -23.24 -26.13
CA VAL A 7 -25.50 -22.07 -26.89
C VAL A 7 -24.70 -21.11 -25.99
N HIS A 8 -25.19 -20.86 -24.78
CA HIS A 8 -24.51 -20.00 -23.80
C HIS A 8 -23.14 -20.57 -23.40
N THR A 9 -23.09 -21.88 -23.08
CA THR A 9 -21.84 -22.55 -22.71
C THR A 9 -20.85 -22.56 -23.87
N LEU A 10 -21.31 -22.84 -25.10
CA LEU A 10 -20.48 -22.86 -26.28
C LEU A 10 -19.91 -21.45 -26.58
N PHE A 11 -20.74 -20.42 -26.47
CA PHE A 11 -20.33 -19.03 -26.67
C PHE A 11 -19.24 -18.63 -25.63
N ASN A 12 -19.45 -18.92 -24.36
CA ASN A 12 -18.46 -18.64 -23.32
C ASN A 12 -17.15 -19.40 -23.53
N ALA A 13 -17.21 -20.68 -23.91
CA ALA A 13 -16.03 -21.49 -24.18
C ALA A 13 -15.23 -20.91 -25.37
N ILE A 14 -15.88 -20.57 -26.46
CA ILE A 14 -15.22 -19.95 -27.64
C ILE A 14 -14.65 -18.58 -27.28
N SER A 15 -15.41 -17.73 -26.57
CA SER A 15 -14.95 -16.40 -26.15
C SER A 15 -13.72 -16.50 -25.23
N THR A 16 -13.71 -17.45 -24.30
CA THR A 16 -12.57 -17.67 -23.41
C THR A 16 -11.34 -18.15 -24.20
N LEU A 17 -11.51 -19.09 -25.12
CA LEU A 17 -10.41 -19.56 -25.97
C LEU A 17 -9.80 -18.44 -26.82
N VAL A 18 -10.65 -17.57 -27.40
CA VAL A 18 -10.18 -16.40 -28.16
C VAL A 18 -9.44 -15.42 -27.26
N LEU A 19 -10.02 -15.07 -26.10
CA LEU A 19 -9.41 -14.11 -25.17
C LEU A 19 -8.08 -14.58 -24.60
N VAL A 20 -7.91 -15.89 -24.31
CA VAL A 20 -6.64 -16.45 -23.85
C VAL A 20 -5.53 -16.27 -24.89
N TRP A 21 -5.84 -16.41 -26.17
CA TRP A 21 -4.86 -16.18 -27.24
C TRP A 21 -4.48 -14.70 -27.39
N PHE A 22 -5.43 -13.79 -27.15
CA PHE A 22 -5.18 -12.35 -27.18
C PHE A 22 -4.53 -11.78 -25.93
N ARG A 23 -4.38 -12.57 -24.86
CA ARG A 23 -3.82 -12.10 -23.56
C ARG A 23 -2.44 -11.45 -23.72
N LYS A 24 -1.51 -12.08 -24.45
CA LYS A 24 -0.15 -11.53 -24.64
C LYS A 24 -0.13 -10.27 -25.50
N PRO A 25 -0.76 -10.22 -26.69
CA PRO A 25 -0.87 -8.99 -27.48
C PRO A 25 -1.55 -7.85 -26.72
N PHE A 26 -2.58 -8.16 -25.93
CA PHE A 26 -3.31 -7.16 -25.16
C PHE A 26 -2.47 -6.62 -23.98
N ALA A 27 -1.74 -7.48 -23.27
CA ALA A 27 -0.79 -7.07 -22.25
C ALA A 27 0.31 -6.17 -22.84
N ASN A 28 0.90 -6.55 -23.98
CA ASN A 28 1.91 -5.74 -24.65
C ASN A 28 1.36 -4.39 -25.15
N LEU A 29 0.09 -4.34 -25.56
CA LEU A 29 -0.56 -3.10 -25.96
C LEU A 29 -0.76 -2.18 -24.74
N LEU A 30 -1.19 -2.74 -23.62
CA LEU A 30 -1.36 -1.98 -22.37
C LEU A 30 -0.03 -1.46 -21.84
N THR A 31 1.04 -2.27 -21.81
CA THR A 31 2.37 -1.83 -21.39
C THR A 31 2.98 -0.79 -22.33
N MET A 32 2.57 -0.75 -23.59
CA MET A 32 3.00 0.30 -24.53
C MET A 32 2.24 1.62 -24.31
N TRP A 33 1.00 1.55 -23.81
CA TRP A 33 0.16 2.73 -23.53
C TRP A 33 0.30 3.24 -22.10
N ILE A 34 0.45 2.34 -21.14
CA ILE A 34 0.72 2.67 -19.74
C ILE A 34 2.25 2.60 -19.60
N LYS A 35 2.91 3.73 -19.72
CA LYS A 35 4.31 3.84 -19.30
C LYS A 35 4.36 3.53 -17.81
N GLU A 36 5.00 2.42 -17.44
CA GLU A 36 5.38 2.21 -16.05
C GLU A 36 6.17 3.45 -15.58
N PRO A 37 5.83 4.02 -14.42
CA PRO A 37 6.64 5.08 -13.85
C PRO A 37 8.07 4.54 -13.72
N ASP A 38 9.02 5.26 -14.30
CA ASP A 38 10.43 4.91 -14.34
C ASP A 38 10.93 4.71 -12.89
N PRO A 39 11.27 3.49 -12.45
CA PRO A 39 11.67 3.25 -11.08
C PRO A 39 12.95 3.99 -10.68
N GLU A 40 13.66 4.57 -11.65
CA GLU A 40 14.91 5.31 -11.42
C GLU A 40 14.72 6.81 -11.15
N LYS A 41 13.48 7.36 -11.24
CA LYS A 41 13.24 8.82 -11.12
C LYS A 41 12.79 9.33 -9.75
N GLY A 42 12.99 8.60 -8.68
CA GLY A 42 12.72 9.10 -7.33
C GLY A 42 13.80 8.64 -6.35
N ASP A 43 14.18 9.48 -5.40
CA ASP A 43 15.11 9.19 -4.28
C ASP A 43 14.59 8.12 -3.29
N PHE A 44 13.62 7.30 -3.72
CA PHE A 44 13.08 6.23 -2.90
C PHE A 44 13.97 4.99 -3.01
N HIS A 45 14.51 4.58 -1.89
CA HIS A 45 15.27 3.33 -1.78
C HIS A 45 14.87 2.59 -0.51
N LEU A 46 14.62 1.30 -0.64
CA LEU A 46 14.49 0.40 0.49
C LEU A 46 15.78 0.44 1.33
N LYS A 47 15.64 0.49 2.64
CA LYS A 47 16.77 0.65 3.57
C LYS A 47 17.47 -0.68 3.88
N PHE A 48 16.68 -1.74 4.01
CA PHE A 48 17.13 -3.07 4.46
C PHE A 48 17.30 -4.06 3.32
N ILE A 49 16.68 -3.78 2.17
CA ILE A 49 16.76 -4.59 0.95
C ILE A 49 17.72 -3.89 -0.02
N GLY A 50 18.94 -4.39 -0.13
CA GLY A 50 19.94 -3.83 -1.05
C GLY A 50 19.65 -4.13 -2.53
N LYS A 51 20.11 -3.27 -3.46
CA LYS A 51 20.04 -3.47 -4.93
C LYS A 51 20.91 -4.63 -5.46
N GLY A 52 21.35 -5.56 -4.61
CA GLY A 52 22.19 -6.70 -4.97
C GLY A 52 21.47 -8.01 -4.80
N ARG A 53 21.83 -9.01 -5.63
CA ARG A 53 21.36 -10.39 -5.52
C ARG A 53 21.33 -10.85 -4.08
N LEU A 54 20.28 -11.57 -3.71
CA LEU A 54 20.13 -12.36 -2.49
C LEU A 54 21.44 -13.05 -2.07
N PHE A 55 22.21 -12.40 -1.19
CA PHE A 55 23.37 -13.01 -0.54
C PHE A 55 22.95 -13.48 0.85
N GLY A 56 22.07 -14.47 0.93
CA GLY A 56 21.65 -15.00 2.23
C GLY A 56 20.72 -16.20 2.10
N THR A 57 20.48 -16.83 3.23
CA THR A 57 19.43 -17.85 3.32
C THR A 57 18.04 -17.19 3.20
N PRO A 58 16.98 -17.92 2.77
CA PRO A 58 15.62 -17.40 2.73
C PRO A 58 15.21 -16.72 4.04
N SER A 59 15.55 -17.26 5.19
CA SER A 59 15.27 -16.69 6.51
C SER A 59 15.83 -15.28 6.71
N ILE A 60 17.07 -15.01 6.28
CA ILE A 60 17.70 -13.68 6.39
C ILE A 60 16.97 -12.68 5.47
N SER A 61 16.62 -13.11 4.27
CA SER A 61 15.90 -12.29 3.31
C SER A 61 14.49 -11.94 3.78
N ILE A 62 13.79 -12.88 4.43
CA ILE A 62 12.48 -12.66 5.05
C ILE A 62 12.60 -11.65 6.21
N GLU A 63 13.64 -11.78 7.05
CA GLU A 63 13.90 -10.81 8.11
C GLU A 63 14.14 -9.40 7.57
N GLN A 64 14.89 -9.26 6.46
CA GLN A 64 15.09 -7.98 5.78
C GLN A 64 13.79 -7.40 5.26
N ALA A 65 12.95 -8.22 4.61
CA ALA A 65 11.62 -7.81 4.14
C ALA A 65 10.72 -7.36 5.30
N TYR A 66 10.76 -8.05 6.43
CA TYR A 66 10.00 -7.65 7.62
C TYR A 66 10.47 -6.31 8.20
N LYS A 67 11.78 -6.09 8.29
CA LYS A 67 12.35 -4.79 8.70
C LYS A 67 11.92 -3.66 7.77
N GLU A 68 11.85 -3.95 6.47
CA GLU A 68 11.35 -2.97 5.50
C GLU A 68 9.84 -2.70 5.67
N ALA A 69 9.03 -3.72 5.97
CA ALA A 69 7.62 -3.53 6.32
C ALA A 69 7.45 -2.67 7.59
N VAL A 70 8.34 -2.78 8.58
CA VAL A 70 8.36 -1.88 9.76
C VAL A 70 8.70 -0.44 9.36
N ASN A 71 9.65 -0.24 8.45
CA ASN A 71 9.99 1.07 7.91
C ASN A 71 8.81 1.67 7.13
N PHE A 72 8.14 0.86 6.34
CA PHE A 72 6.90 1.21 5.64
C PHE A 72 5.82 1.67 6.62
N ALA A 73 5.52 0.88 7.65
CA ALA A 73 4.52 1.22 8.67
C ALA A 73 4.82 2.56 9.36
N SER A 74 6.11 2.83 9.66
CA SER A 74 6.52 4.11 10.23
C SER A 74 6.29 5.28 9.27
N THR A 75 6.58 5.09 7.98
CA THR A 75 6.39 6.11 6.94
C THR A 75 4.90 6.40 6.73
N ALA A 76 4.06 5.37 6.71
CA ALA A 76 2.60 5.52 6.62
C ALA A 76 2.03 6.26 7.85
N GLN A 77 2.54 5.97 9.05
CA GLN A 77 2.17 6.70 10.27
C GLN A 77 2.52 8.20 10.17
N ASP A 78 3.72 8.52 9.70
CA ASP A 78 4.16 9.91 9.53
C ASP A 78 3.28 10.63 8.51
N GLY A 79 2.90 9.95 7.42
CA GLY A 79 1.97 10.47 6.42
C GLY A 79 0.58 10.73 6.99
N PHE A 80 0.04 9.82 7.80
CA PHE A 80 -1.29 9.96 8.39
C PHE A 80 -1.44 11.20 9.29
N GLN A 81 -0.35 11.69 9.89
CA GLN A 81 -0.41 12.92 10.70
C GLN A 81 -0.90 14.14 9.89
N TYR A 82 -0.62 14.19 8.58
CA TYR A 82 -1.08 15.28 7.73
C TYR A 82 -2.60 15.31 7.53
N VAL A 83 -3.30 14.20 7.76
CA VAL A 83 -4.79 14.15 7.76
C VAL A 83 -5.35 15.12 8.81
N LYS A 84 -4.79 15.06 10.04
CA LYS A 84 -5.22 15.96 11.13
C LYS A 84 -4.89 17.40 10.82
N LEU A 85 -3.72 17.67 10.29
CA LEU A 85 -3.27 19.00 9.94
C LEU A 85 -4.15 19.59 8.84
N ALA A 86 -4.40 18.85 7.76
CA ALA A 86 -5.26 19.30 6.66
C ALA A 86 -6.71 19.52 7.09
N LEU A 87 -7.27 18.67 7.97
CA LEU A 87 -8.64 18.84 8.48
C LEU A 87 -8.84 20.14 9.26
N ASN A 88 -7.83 20.61 9.98
CA ASN A 88 -7.93 21.77 10.86
C ASN A 88 -7.34 23.05 10.25
N GLU A 89 -6.77 22.98 9.03
CA GLU A 89 -6.13 24.12 8.39
C GLU A 89 -7.17 24.97 7.65
N LYS A 90 -7.13 26.27 7.90
CA LYS A 90 -8.01 27.27 7.26
C LYS A 90 -7.28 28.11 6.20
N ASP A 91 -5.96 28.18 6.28
CA ASP A 91 -5.13 28.87 5.30
C ASP A 91 -5.03 28.02 4.01
N PRO A 92 -5.45 28.54 2.84
CA PRO A 92 -5.46 27.78 1.60
C PRO A 92 -4.09 27.29 1.17
N ASP A 93 -3.05 28.08 1.38
CA ASP A 93 -1.69 27.75 0.94
C ASP A 93 -1.12 26.60 1.80
N LYS A 94 -1.32 26.66 3.10
CA LYS A 94 -0.92 25.60 4.03
C LYS A 94 -1.75 24.32 3.85
N PHE A 95 -3.05 24.48 3.59
CA PHE A 95 -3.91 23.34 3.27
C PHE A 95 -3.38 22.60 2.05
N GLU A 96 -3.03 23.34 0.98
CA GLU A 96 -2.49 22.74 -0.24
C GLU A 96 -1.13 22.06 0.03
N GLU A 97 -0.28 22.62 0.89
CA GLU A 97 0.97 21.97 1.30
C GLU A 97 0.71 20.60 1.98
N TYR A 98 -0.24 20.55 2.94
CA TYR A 98 -0.59 19.29 3.61
C TYR A 98 -1.24 18.30 2.66
N ARG A 99 -2.07 18.78 1.75
CA ARG A 99 -2.68 17.95 0.71
C ARG A 99 -1.63 17.29 -0.19
N GLN A 100 -0.63 18.05 -0.62
CA GLN A 100 0.48 17.50 -1.43
C GLN A 100 1.30 16.46 -0.66
N LYS A 101 1.49 16.64 0.65
CA LYS A 101 2.16 15.65 1.49
C LYS A 101 1.34 14.36 1.62
N LEU A 102 0.01 14.44 1.64
CA LEU A 102 -0.86 13.26 1.64
C LEU A 102 -0.80 12.51 0.31
N VAL A 103 -0.83 13.21 -0.82
CA VAL A 103 -0.64 12.60 -2.15
C VAL A 103 0.73 11.95 -2.26
N LYS A 104 1.78 12.63 -1.82
CA LYS A 104 3.13 12.05 -1.82
C LYS A 104 3.26 10.84 -0.88
N CYS A 105 2.49 10.80 0.20
CA CYS A 105 2.46 9.66 1.10
C CYS A 105 1.94 8.42 0.39
N GLU A 106 0.85 8.55 -0.39
CA GLU A 106 0.29 7.47 -1.19
C GLU A 106 1.29 6.97 -2.23
N GLU A 107 1.91 7.85 -3.02
CA GLU A 107 2.95 7.48 -3.99
C GLU A 107 4.11 6.70 -3.35
N VAL A 108 4.46 7.02 -2.11
CA VAL A 108 5.53 6.35 -1.37
C VAL A 108 5.05 5.02 -0.82
N THR A 109 3.81 4.91 -0.33
CA THR A 109 3.22 3.66 0.17
C THR A 109 3.07 2.64 -0.94
N ASP A 110 2.61 3.05 -2.12
CA ASP A 110 2.55 2.20 -3.32
C ASP A 110 3.92 1.62 -3.70
N ARG A 111 4.94 2.47 -3.67
CA ARG A 111 6.30 2.03 -3.97
C ARG A 111 6.85 1.05 -2.95
N PHE A 112 6.57 1.24 -1.66
CA PHE A 112 6.93 0.27 -0.64
C PHE A 112 6.29 -1.09 -0.91
N GLU A 113 4.96 -1.12 -1.15
CA GLU A 113 4.26 -2.36 -1.44
C GLU A 113 4.89 -3.06 -2.65
N TYR A 114 5.01 -2.33 -3.77
CA TYR A 114 5.55 -2.88 -5.02
C TYR A 114 6.96 -3.45 -4.85
N GLU A 115 7.88 -2.70 -4.25
CA GLU A 115 9.29 -3.11 -4.14
C GLU A 115 9.47 -4.27 -3.14
N ILE A 116 8.75 -4.25 -2.01
CA ILE A 116 8.79 -5.37 -1.05
C ILE A 116 8.15 -6.62 -1.67
N ALA A 117 7.02 -6.48 -2.36
CA ALA A 117 6.36 -7.60 -3.05
C ALA A 117 7.26 -8.20 -4.14
N ALA A 118 7.92 -7.36 -4.95
CA ALA A 118 8.87 -7.82 -5.96
C ALA A 118 10.04 -8.59 -5.35
N PHE A 119 10.57 -8.12 -4.22
CA PHE A 119 11.62 -8.82 -3.48
C PHE A 119 11.13 -10.18 -2.96
N LEU A 120 9.98 -10.23 -2.29
CA LEU A 120 9.39 -11.47 -1.79
C LEU A 120 9.09 -12.46 -2.92
N ASN A 121 8.62 -12.00 -4.07
CA ASN A 121 8.41 -12.84 -5.26
C ASN A 121 9.72 -13.48 -5.74
N SER A 122 10.85 -12.80 -5.65
CA SER A 122 12.15 -13.37 -6.01
C SER A 122 12.57 -14.49 -5.07
N LEU A 123 12.14 -14.46 -3.80
CA LEU A 123 12.41 -15.52 -2.82
C LEU A 123 11.58 -16.78 -3.07
N THR A 124 10.36 -16.64 -3.57
CA THR A 124 9.45 -17.79 -3.79
C THR A 124 9.95 -18.76 -4.86
N SER A 125 10.96 -18.41 -5.63
CA SER A 125 11.65 -19.31 -6.57
C SER A 125 12.67 -20.25 -5.88
N GLU A 126 12.99 -20.02 -4.61
CA GLU A 126 13.88 -20.86 -3.81
C GLU A 126 13.09 -21.88 -2.99
N SER A 127 13.77 -22.95 -2.53
CA SER A 127 13.13 -23.94 -1.68
C SER A 127 12.96 -23.39 -0.26
N MET A 128 11.77 -22.89 0.06
CA MET A 128 11.38 -22.44 1.39
C MET A 128 10.71 -23.58 2.17
N ASN A 129 10.90 -23.59 3.48
CA ASN A 129 10.14 -24.48 4.36
C ASN A 129 8.74 -23.85 4.67
N ASP A 130 7.85 -24.67 5.28
CA ASP A 130 6.47 -24.23 5.59
C ASP A 130 6.39 -23.04 6.54
N HIS A 131 7.38 -22.85 7.41
CA HIS A 131 7.44 -21.70 8.33
C HIS A 131 7.76 -20.43 7.53
N GLU A 132 8.81 -20.45 6.74
CA GLU A 132 9.23 -19.35 5.88
C GLU A 132 8.11 -18.94 4.91
N ALA A 133 7.41 -19.89 4.32
CA ALA A 133 6.27 -19.62 3.44
C ALA A 133 5.11 -18.90 4.18
N ARG A 134 4.88 -19.23 5.45
CA ARG A 134 3.88 -18.53 6.28
C ARG A 134 4.32 -17.11 6.61
N GLU A 135 5.58 -16.90 6.96
CA GLU A 135 6.12 -15.56 7.24
C GLU A 135 6.01 -14.64 6.02
N VAL A 136 6.38 -15.13 4.84
CA VAL A 136 6.21 -14.40 3.58
C VAL A 136 4.76 -13.99 3.36
N LYS A 137 3.79 -14.90 3.59
CA LYS A 137 2.35 -14.59 3.51
C LYS A 137 1.92 -13.48 4.48
N VAL A 138 2.45 -13.49 5.70
CA VAL A 138 2.16 -12.45 6.70
C VAL A 138 2.68 -11.10 6.21
N ILE A 139 3.91 -11.05 5.70
CA ILE A 139 4.49 -9.80 5.20
C ILE A 139 3.67 -9.26 4.01
N TYR A 140 3.27 -10.11 3.05
CA TYR A 140 2.40 -9.70 1.95
C TYR A 140 1.11 -9.04 2.45
N ARG A 141 0.46 -9.67 3.44
CA ARG A 141 -0.75 -9.11 4.01
C ARG A 141 -0.51 -7.76 4.69
N VAL A 142 0.57 -7.66 5.46
CA VAL A 142 0.92 -6.40 6.16
C VAL A 142 1.17 -5.26 5.16
N ILE A 143 1.97 -5.49 4.11
CA ILE A 143 2.27 -4.43 3.14
C ILE A 143 1.03 -4.00 2.37
N SER A 144 0.12 -4.91 2.02
CA SER A 144 -1.13 -4.57 1.34
C SER A 144 -2.11 -3.80 2.23
N GLU A 145 -2.18 -4.11 3.53
CA GLU A 145 -2.98 -3.32 4.48
C GLU A 145 -2.39 -1.92 4.72
N LEU A 146 -1.06 -1.79 4.68
CA LEU A 146 -0.38 -0.48 4.82
C LEU A 146 -0.58 0.41 3.59
N GLU A 147 -0.56 -0.16 2.39
CA GLU A 147 -0.90 0.54 1.15
C GLU A 147 -2.34 1.05 1.20
N SER A 148 -3.30 0.20 1.58
CA SER A 148 -4.70 0.59 1.74
C SER A 148 -4.92 1.72 2.75
N LEU A 149 -4.03 1.88 3.73
CA LEU A 149 -4.01 3.05 4.61
C LEU A 149 -3.51 4.31 3.88
N GLY A 150 -2.50 4.19 3.03
CA GLY A 150 -2.03 5.27 2.14
C GLY A 150 -3.14 5.77 1.23
N ASP A 151 -3.81 4.87 0.53
CA ASP A 151 -4.99 5.13 -0.29
C ASP A 151 -6.09 5.86 0.47
N SER A 152 -6.35 5.43 1.71
CA SER A 152 -7.34 6.08 2.57
C SER A 152 -6.94 7.52 2.90
N CYS A 153 -5.66 7.80 3.12
CA CYS A 153 -5.15 9.15 3.34
C CYS A 153 -5.37 10.04 2.11
N GLU A 154 -5.09 9.53 0.92
CA GLU A 154 -5.32 10.27 -0.32
C GLU A 154 -6.82 10.51 -0.56
N ASN A 155 -7.67 9.51 -0.32
CA ASN A 155 -9.12 9.66 -0.42
C ASN A 155 -9.67 10.73 0.54
N ILE A 156 -9.18 10.78 1.79
CA ILE A 156 -9.51 11.85 2.75
C ILE A 156 -9.05 13.20 2.20
N SER A 157 -7.82 13.29 1.68
CA SER A 157 -7.26 14.49 1.06
C SER A 157 -8.17 15.02 -0.06
N ARG A 158 -8.65 14.13 -0.95
CA ARG A 158 -9.59 14.50 -2.03
C ARG A 158 -10.93 15.02 -1.50
N LEU A 159 -11.46 14.42 -0.42
CA LEU A 159 -12.70 14.89 0.22
C LEU A 159 -12.52 16.25 0.86
N LEU A 160 -11.46 16.47 1.60
CA LEU A 160 -11.15 17.77 2.22
C LEU A 160 -10.95 18.85 1.17
N ASN A 161 -10.29 18.53 0.04
CA ASN A 161 -10.13 19.48 -1.06
C ASN A 161 -11.48 19.88 -1.68
N ARG A 162 -12.44 18.95 -1.82
CA ARG A 162 -13.78 19.28 -2.31
C ARG A 162 -14.50 20.26 -1.35
N LEU A 163 -14.39 20.03 -0.05
CA LEU A 163 -14.97 20.97 0.94
C LEU A 163 -14.35 22.35 0.79
N HIS A 164 -13.03 22.41 0.70
CA HIS A 164 -12.29 23.68 0.57
C HIS A 164 -12.67 24.45 -0.72
N VAL A 165 -12.70 23.77 -1.87
CA VAL A 165 -13.08 24.37 -3.16
C VAL A 165 -14.53 24.88 -3.15
N HIS A 166 -15.44 24.16 -2.52
CA HIS A 166 -16.85 24.56 -2.42
C HIS A 166 -17.13 25.51 -1.24
N LYS A 167 -16.11 25.91 -0.46
CA LYS A 167 -16.24 26.74 0.75
C LYS A 167 -17.24 26.16 1.75
N LEU A 168 -17.21 24.85 1.91
CA LEU A 168 -18.03 24.13 2.86
C LEU A 168 -17.16 23.77 4.07
N ASP A 169 -17.66 24.08 5.27
CA ASP A 169 -17.00 23.75 6.52
C ASP A 169 -17.85 22.78 7.33
N PHE A 170 -17.20 21.93 8.11
CA PHE A 170 -17.86 21.17 9.15
C PHE A 170 -18.18 22.10 10.35
N ASP A 171 -19.26 21.82 11.05
CA ASP A 171 -19.53 22.45 12.34
C ASP A 171 -18.48 22.03 13.40
N ASP A 172 -18.37 22.82 14.47
CA ASP A 172 -17.38 22.61 15.53
C ASP A 172 -17.54 21.24 16.22
N GLU A 173 -18.78 20.75 16.35
CA GLU A 173 -19.07 19.45 16.96
C GLU A 173 -18.53 18.32 16.08
N THR A 174 -18.74 18.40 14.77
CA THR A 174 -18.24 17.43 13.79
C THR A 174 -16.71 17.43 13.75
N ILE A 175 -16.08 18.61 13.71
CA ILE A 175 -14.61 18.75 13.76
C ILE A 175 -14.05 18.11 15.04
N SER A 176 -14.70 18.35 16.18
CA SER A 176 -14.26 17.77 17.45
C SER A 176 -14.32 16.23 17.43
N LYS A 177 -15.41 15.65 16.90
CA LYS A 177 -15.58 14.20 16.76
C LYS A 177 -14.56 13.57 15.80
N LEU A 178 -14.30 14.24 14.67
CA LEU A 178 -13.28 13.81 13.70
C LEU A 178 -11.89 13.83 14.31
N ASN A 179 -11.53 14.89 15.03
CA ASN A 179 -10.25 14.99 15.71
C ASN A 179 -10.06 13.91 16.78
N LEU A 180 -11.13 13.55 17.52
CA LEU A 180 -11.11 12.44 18.47
C LEU A 180 -10.88 11.11 17.76
N LEU A 181 -11.56 10.86 16.64
CA LEU A 181 -11.40 9.64 15.84
C LEU A 181 -9.98 9.53 15.28
N ILE A 182 -9.46 10.59 14.67
CA ILE A 182 -8.09 10.64 14.15
C ILE A 182 -7.08 10.40 15.27
N GLY A 183 -7.32 10.95 16.47
CA GLY A 183 -6.48 10.72 17.63
C GLY A 183 -6.42 9.24 18.03
N LYS A 184 -7.57 8.54 18.02
CA LYS A 184 -7.62 7.09 18.30
C LYS A 184 -6.91 6.26 17.22
N VAL A 185 -7.08 6.62 15.94
CA VAL A 185 -6.37 5.95 14.84
C VAL A 185 -4.86 6.15 14.98
N ASN A 186 -4.39 7.36 15.29
CA ASN A 186 -2.98 7.63 15.56
C ASN A 186 -2.42 6.80 16.72
N GLN A 187 -3.19 6.62 17.79
CA GLN A 187 -2.81 5.76 18.89
C GLN A 187 -2.69 4.30 18.46
N ALA A 188 -3.66 3.80 17.70
CA ALA A 188 -3.62 2.44 17.15
C ALA A 188 -2.40 2.23 16.23
N PHE A 189 -2.09 3.21 15.38
CA PHE A 189 -0.88 3.21 14.55
C PHE A 189 0.39 3.11 15.40
N SER A 190 0.50 3.92 16.45
CA SER A 190 1.68 3.93 17.33
C SER A 190 1.89 2.58 17.99
N VAL A 191 0.82 1.93 18.47
CA VAL A 191 0.86 0.59 19.06
C VAL A 191 1.28 -0.44 18.01
N MET A 192 0.68 -0.39 16.82
CA MET A 192 1.02 -1.30 15.71
C MET A 192 2.50 -1.21 15.35
N VAL A 193 3.01 0.00 15.09
CA VAL A 193 4.42 0.22 14.72
C VAL A 193 5.36 -0.23 15.84
N SER A 194 5.02 0.05 17.11
CA SER A 194 5.79 -0.40 18.26
C SER A 194 5.86 -1.93 18.33
N ASN A 195 4.73 -2.60 18.17
CA ASN A 195 4.65 -4.06 18.18
C ASN A 195 5.44 -4.69 17.02
N MET A 196 5.33 -4.12 15.82
CA MET A 196 6.10 -4.58 14.66
C MET A 196 7.61 -4.43 14.89
N ARG A 197 8.06 -3.32 15.49
CA ARG A 197 9.48 -3.11 15.84
C ARG A 197 9.94 -4.13 16.88
N SER A 198 9.15 -4.33 17.93
CA SER A 198 9.47 -5.30 18.99
C SER A 198 9.57 -6.72 18.44
N ALA A 199 8.68 -7.11 17.54
CA ALA A 199 8.73 -8.39 16.85
C ALA A 199 9.98 -8.53 15.95
N ALA A 200 10.37 -7.46 15.23
CA ALA A 200 11.60 -7.45 14.43
C ALA A 200 12.88 -7.58 15.27
N GLU A 201 12.84 -7.14 16.53
CA GLU A 201 13.95 -7.25 17.49
C GLU A 201 13.89 -8.53 18.33
N GLY A 202 12.91 -9.40 18.13
CA GLY A 202 12.70 -10.62 18.90
C GLY A 202 12.25 -10.38 20.34
N LYS A 203 11.70 -9.20 20.64
CA LYS A 203 11.15 -8.83 21.97
C LYS A 203 9.68 -9.23 22.07
N LEU A 204 9.21 -9.44 23.32
CA LEU A 204 7.78 -9.64 23.59
C LEU A 204 6.97 -8.41 23.17
N MET A 205 5.85 -8.64 22.49
CA MET A 205 4.94 -7.55 22.07
C MET A 205 4.09 -7.10 23.26
N ASP A 206 3.92 -5.79 23.41
CA ASP A 206 2.90 -5.21 24.27
C ASP A 206 1.53 -5.36 23.60
N ILE A 207 0.56 -5.88 24.35
CA ILE A 207 -0.82 -6.13 23.90
C ILE A 207 -1.72 -4.97 24.36
#